data_0fcec0835eb55d077080ef487abfcb8e
#
_entry.id   0fcec0835eb55d077080ef487abfcb8e
#
_cell.length_a   1.000
_cell.length_b   1.000
_cell.length_c   1.000
_cell.angle_alpha   90.00
_cell.angle_beta   90.00
_cell.angle_gamma   90.00
#
_symmetry.space_group_name_H-M   'P 1'
#
loop_
_entity.id
_entity.type
_entity.pdbx_description
1 polymer ?
#
loop_
_entity_poly.entity_id
_entity_poly.type
_entity_poly.pdbx_seq_one_letter_code
_entity_poly.pdbx_strand_id
1 'polypeptide(L)'
;MKAKTVSSERVAATRVLVAIGPVIEGSLCAVRRGGQMRWQLTDRPAGKTRTLYVPATRASEVRQWIENWKKAKVLLRTMAAESREELRGGDGPADVKPRLRRTTARS
;
A
#
# COMPACT_ATOMS: atom_id res chain seq x y z
N MET A 1 22.39 -0.59 21.68
CA MET A 1 22.04 -0.65 21.39
C MET A 1 21.60 -1.03 20.92
N LYS A 2 21.29 -1.26 20.76
CA LYS A 2 20.98 -1.66 20.33
C LYS A 2 20.38 -1.53 19.68
N ALA A 3 20.44 -1.24 19.44
CA ALA A 3 19.95 -1.08 18.99
C ALA A 3 19.38 -1.41 18.23
N LYS A 4 19.30 -1.57 17.88
CA LYS A 4 18.81 -1.78 17.30
C LYS A 4 17.83 -1.85 17.05
N THR A 5 17.66 -1.46 17.17
CA THR A 5 16.42 -1.67 17.24
C THR A 5 15.73 -1.62 15.98
N VAL A 6 16.03 -0.88 15.07
CA VAL A 6 15.35 -0.80 13.83
C VAL A 6 15.99 -1.75 12.88
N SER A 7 15.22 -2.63 12.28
CA SER A 7 15.75 -3.59 11.40
C SER A 7 16.28 -2.92 10.16
N SER A 8 17.35 -3.41 9.61
CA SER A 8 17.91 -2.82 8.42
C SER A 8 16.98 -3.03 7.24
N GLU A 9 16.18 -4.08 7.23
CA GLU A 9 15.21 -4.27 6.16
C GLU A 9 14.14 -3.20 6.20
N ARG A 10 13.71 -2.84 7.39
CA ARG A 10 12.70 -1.80 7.51
C ARG A 10 13.24 -0.45 7.08
N VAL A 11 14.48 -0.16 7.42
CA VAL A 11 15.10 1.09 6.99
C VAL A 11 15.24 1.13 5.48
N ALA A 12 15.68 0.03 4.89
CA ALA A 12 15.83 -0.02 3.45
C ALA A 12 14.48 0.14 2.75
N ALA A 13 13.45 -0.51 3.28
CA ALA A 13 12.11 -0.38 2.71
C ALA A 13 11.61 1.04 2.79
N THR A 14 11.88 1.71 3.88
CA THR A 14 11.48 3.10 4.05
C THR A 14 12.13 3.99 3.01
N ARG A 15 13.41 3.78 2.76
CA ARG A 15 14.11 4.58 1.78
C ARG A 15 13.55 4.38 0.39
N VAL A 16 13.26 3.14 0.02
CA VAL A 16 12.71 2.88 -1.29
C VAL A 16 11.32 3.48 -1.39
N LEU A 17 10.54 3.38 -0.32
CA LEU A 17 9.21 3.94 -0.31
C LEU A 17 9.22 5.45 -0.57
N VAL A 18 10.13 6.15 0.08
CA VAL A 18 10.24 7.58 -0.11
C VAL A 18 10.57 7.92 -1.56
N ALA A 19 11.34 7.07 -2.21
CA ALA A 19 11.78 7.35 -3.57
C ALA A 19 10.81 6.90 -4.65
N ILE A 20 9.71 6.26 -4.28
CA ILE A 20 8.83 5.68 -5.26
C ILE A 20 8.14 6.67 -6.18
N GLY A 21 7.76 7.79 -5.68
CA GLY A 21 7.07 8.78 -6.50
C GLY A 21 5.55 8.57 -6.46
N PRO A 22 4.82 9.16 -7.38
CA PRO A 22 3.36 9.11 -7.32
C PRO A 22 2.83 7.69 -7.44
N VAL A 23 1.73 7.44 -6.75
CA VAL A 23 1.09 6.14 -6.77
C VAL A 23 -0.38 6.32 -7.11
N ILE A 24 -0.96 5.29 -7.70
CA ILE A 24 -2.39 5.27 -7.89
C ILE A 24 -2.86 3.83 -7.85
N GLU A 25 -3.98 3.62 -7.21
CA GLU A 25 -4.53 2.29 -7.10
C GLU A 25 -5.58 2.07 -8.17
N GLY A 26 -5.60 0.90 -8.80
CA GLY A 26 -6.62 0.59 -9.76
C GLY A 26 -6.08 -0.27 -10.89
N SER A 27 -6.95 -0.53 -11.83
CA SER A 27 -6.60 -1.28 -13.02
C SER A 27 -6.80 -0.39 -14.22
N LEU A 28 -5.82 -0.37 -15.10
CA LEU A 28 -5.91 0.43 -16.30
C LEU A 28 -6.24 -0.48 -17.47
N CYS A 29 -7.29 -0.18 -18.18
CA CYS A 29 -7.63 -0.96 -19.34
C CYS A 29 -8.09 -0.06 -20.48
N ALA A 30 -8.00 -0.58 -21.68
CA ALA A 30 -8.46 0.12 -22.86
C ALA A 30 -9.85 -0.33 -23.19
N VAL A 31 -10.74 0.61 -23.43
CA VAL A 31 -12.09 0.28 -23.84
C VAL A 31 -12.40 0.98 -25.12
N ARG A 32 -13.20 0.34 -25.94
CA ARG A 32 -13.61 0.93 -27.20
C ARG A 32 -14.95 1.58 -27.02
N ARG A 33 -15.05 2.85 -27.32
CA ARG A 33 -16.27 3.54 -27.25
C ARG A 33 -16.45 4.36 -28.48
N GLY A 34 -17.54 4.17 -29.19
CA GLY A 34 -17.80 4.96 -30.36
C GLY A 34 -16.74 4.90 -31.43
N GLY A 35 -16.10 3.75 -31.57
CA GLY A 35 -15.04 3.61 -32.54
C GLY A 35 -13.68 4.11 -32.09
N GLN A 36 -13.59 4.65 -30.88
CA GLN A 36 -12.33 5.14 -30.37
C GLN A 36 -11.89 4.34 -29.17
N MET A 37 -10.59 4.18 -29.02
CA MET A 37 -10.03 3.53 -27.86
C MET A 37 -9.87 4.56 -26.78
N ARG A 38 -10.30 4.22 -25.58
CA ARG A 38 -10.13 5.08 -24.43
C ARG A 38 -9.54 4.29 -23.30
N TRP A 39 -8.74 4.94 -22.49
CA TRP A 39 -8.17 4.32 -21.33
C TRP A 39 -9.03 4.62 -20.11
N GLN A 40 -9.22 3.62 -19.28
CA GLN A 40 -10.02 3.75 -18.09
C GLN A 40 -9.30 3.17 -16.90
N LEU A 41 -9.27 3.90 -15.83
CA LEU A 41 -8.75 3.43 -14.57
C LEU A 41 -9.92 3.09 -13.68
N THR A 42 -9.96 1.87 -13.18
CA THR A 42 -11.07 1.41 -12.38
C THR A 42 -10.58 0.89 -11.05
N ASP A 43 -11.21 1.28 -9.97
CA ASP A 43 -10.92 0.69 -8.67
C ASP A 43 -12.22 0.57 -7.88
N ARG A 44 -12.15 -0.03 -6.72
CA ARG A 44 -13.34 -0.29 -5.93
C ARG A 44 -13.15 0.10 -4.47
N PRO A 45 -13.03 1.38 -4.19
CA PRO A 45 -12.90 1.79 -2.81
C PRO A 45 -14.20 1.50 -2.07
N ALA A 46 -14.10 0.90 -0.91
CA ALA A 46 -15.27 0.59 -0.08
C ALA A 46 -16.33 -0.24 -0.83
N GLY A 47 -15.90 -1.05 -1.76
CA GLY A 47 -16.82 -1.95 -2.46
C GLY A 47 -17.60 -1.33 -3.61
N LYS A 48 -17.41 -0.04 -3.86
CA LYS A 48 -18.07 0.60 -4.97
C LYS A 48 -17.11 0.82 -6.11
N THR A 49 -17.54 0.47 -7.32
CA THR A 49 -16.70 0.65 -8.48
C THR A 49 -16.63 2.11 -8.87
N ARG A 50 -15.46 2.56 -9.16
CA ARG A 50 -15.21 3.93 -9.55
C ARG A 50 -14.35 3.90 -10.81
N THR A 51 -14.69 4.71 -11.78
CA THR A 51 -14.00 4.74 -13.06
C THR A 51 -13.55 6.15 -13.39
N LEU A 52 -12.33 6.25 -13.88
CA LEU A 52 -11.78 7.52 -14.28
C LEU A 52 -11.19 7.37 -15.67
N TYR A 53 -11.53 8.25 -16.58
CA TYR A 53 -10.95 8.19 -17.91
C TYR A 53 -9.57 8.81 -17.89
N VAL A 54 -8.64 8.17 -18.57
CA VAL A 54 -7.26 8.60 -18.61
C VAL A 54 -6.91 9.00 -20.03
N PRO A 55 -6.38 10.18 -20.24
CA PRO A 55 -5.95 10.57 -21.59
C PRO A 55 -4.88 9.63 -22.10
N ALA A 56 -4.93 9.31 -23.37
CA ALA A 56 -3.97 8.39 -23.95
C ALA A 56 -2.53 8.85 -23.75
N THR A 57 -2.32 10.16 -23.74
CA THR A 57 -0.97 10.69 -23.55
C THR A 57 -0.44 10.45 -22.15
N ARG A 58 -1.31 10.10 -21.20
CA ARG A 58 -0.87 9.84 -19.84
C ARG A 58 -0.99 8.40 -19.44
N ALA A 59 -1.37 7.53 -20.35
CA ALA A 59 -1.60 6.13 -20.02
C ALA A 59 -0.34 5.46 -19.48
N SER A 60 0.81 5.72 -20.08
CA SER A 60 2.03 5.10 -19.62
C SER A 60 2.46 5.61 -18.27
N GLU A 61 2.21 6.87 -18.00
CA GLU A 61 2.49 7.47 -16.72
C GLU A 61 1.62 6.82 -15.64
N VAL A 62 0.34 6.65 -15.93
CA VAL A 62 -0.58 6.02 -14.98
C VAL A 62 -0.19 4.57 -14.74
N ARG A 63 0.26 3.87 -15.78
CA ARG A 63 0.75 2.52 -15.62
C ARG A 63 1.90 2.47 -14.64
N GLN A 64 2.81 3.42 -14.73
CA GLN A 64 3.93 3.49 -13.80
C GLN A 64 3.44 3.77 -12.37
N TRP A 65 2.46 4.62 -12.23
CA TRP A 65 1.90 4.93 -10.91
C TRP A 65 1.25 3.71 -10.29
N ILE A 66 0.61 2.88 -11.10
CA ILE A 66 0.02 1.64 -10.61
C ILE A 66 1.11 0.69 -10.13
N GLU A 67 2.19 0.57 -10.89
CA GLU A 67 3.31 -0.25 -10.47
C GLU A 67 3.94 0.28 -9.18
N ASN A 68 4.02 1.58 -9.08
CA ASN A 68 4.53 2.20 -7.87
C ASN A 68 3.65 1.84 -6.66
N TRP A 69 2.35 1.83 -6.87
CA TRP A 69 1.42 1.47 -5.81
C TRP A 69 1.63 0.02 -5.37
N LYS A 70 1.84 -0.87 -6.33
CA LYS A 70 2.09 -2.27 -6.00
C LYS A 70 3.38 -2.43 -5.21
N LYS A 71 4.42 -1.71 -5.60
CA LYS A 71 5.67 -1.73 -4.86
C LYS A 71 5.48 -1.18 -3.46
N ALA A 72 4.75 -0.09 -3.35
CA ALA A 72 4.51 0.53 -2.05
C ALA A 72 3.80 -0.44 -1.12
N LYS A 73 2.83 -1.18 -1.63
CA LYS A 73 2.12 -2.14 -0.81
C LYS A 73 3.05 -3.22 -0.27
N VAL A 74 3.93 -3.73 -1.12
CA VAL A 74 4.88 -4.74 -0.69
C VAL A 74 5.82 -4.19 0.37
N LEU A 75 6.29 -2.97 0.16
CA LEU A 75 7.20 -2.35 1.11
C LEU A 75 6.51 -2.12 2.45
N LEU A 76 5.27 -1.67 2.42
CA LEU A 76 4.54 -1.46 3.65
C LEU A 76 4.31 -2.77 4.39
N ARG A 77 4.05 -3.85 3.67
CA ARG A 77 3.89 -5.15 4.30
C ARG A 77 5.20 -5.61 4.92
N THR A 78 6.31 -5.37 4.25
CA THR A 78 7.62 -5.70 4.79
C THR A 78 7.87 -4.94 6.09
N MET A 79 7.57 -3.66 6.08
CA MET A 79 7.76 -2.85 7.27
C MET A 79 6.86 -3.33 8.41
N ALA A 80 5.62 -3.69 8.09
CA ALA A 80 4.72 -4.19 9.10
C ALA A 80 5.18 -5.53 9.67
N ALA A 81 5.71 -6.38 8.81
CA ALA A 81 6.22 -7.67 9.26
C ALA A 81 7.42 -7.49 10.19
N GLU A 82 8.28 -6.54 9.85
CA GLU A 82 9.44 -6.27 10.71
C GLU A 82 9.01 -5.71 12.05
N SER A 83 8.02 -4.86 12.06
CA SER A 83 7.51 -4.31 13.30
C SER A 83 6.91 -5.41 14.16
N ARG A 84 6.23 -6.34 13.54
CA ARG A 84 5.65 -7.46 14.25
C ARG A 84 6.74 -8.35 14.85
N GLU A 85 7.82 -8.59 14.10
CA GLU A 85 8.92 -9.38 14.61
C GLU A 85 9.62 -8.68 15.77
N GLU A 86 9.73 -7.40 15.68
CA GLU A 86 10.31 -6.62 16.73
C GLU A 86 9.50 -6.77 18.02
N LEU A 87 8.19 -6.74 17.92
CA LEU A 87 7.34 -6.93 19.07
C LEU A 87 7.43 -8.34 19.61
N ARG A 88 7.53 -9.31 18.74
CA ARG A 88 7.61 -10.67 19.18
C ARG A 88 8.91 -10.93 19.92
N GLY A 89 9.95 -10.26 19.52
CA GLY A 89 11.21 -10.38 20.15
C GLY A 89 11.31 -9.80 21.45
N GLY A 90 10.35 -9.00 21.86
CA GLY A 90 10.35 -8.84 23.06
C GLY A 90 10.21 -7.81 23.80
N ASP A 91 10.69 -6.95 23.90
CA ASP A 91 10.70 -6.04 24.83
C ASP A 91 9.97 -4.89 24.72
N GLY A 92 8.85 -4.87 24.27
CA GLY A 92 8.02 -3.71 24.24
C GLY A 92 7.83 -3.10 25.57
N PRO A 93 7.39 -1.89 25.66
CA PRO A 93 7.15 -1.24 26.92
C PRO A 93 6.07 -1.98 27.64
N ALA A 94 6.34 -2.31 28.85
CA ALA A 94 5.42 -3.07 29.62
C ALA A 94 4.39 -2.26 30.26
N ASP A 95 4.49 -0.98 30.17
CA ASP A 95 3.57 -0.16 30.91
C ASP A 95 2.29 0.09 30.17
N VAL A 96 2.13 -0.39 28.97
CA VAL A 96 0.88 -0.15 28.26
C VAL A 96 -0.09 -1.24 28.59
N LYS A 97 -1.24 -0.88 29.20
CA LYS A 97 -2.20 -1.85 29.52
C LYS A 97 -2.94 -2.27 28.33
N PRO A 98 -3.14 -3.54 28.08
CA PRO A 98 -3.89 -4.00 26.93
C PRO A 98 -5.33 -3.59 26.99
N ARG A 99 -5.89 -3.15 25.90
CA ARG A 99 -7.24 -2.84 25.88
C ARG A 99 -8.02 -4.07 25.68
N LEU A 100 -9.03 -4.29 26.41
CA LEU A 100 -9.86 -5.42 26.25
C LEU A 100 -10.64 -5.32 24.98
N ARG A 101 -10.69 -6.36 24.20
CA ARG A 101 -11.39 -6.35 23.05
C ARG A 101 -12.75 -6.61 23.30
N ARG A 102 -13.60 -5.76 23.12
CA ARG A 102 -14.89 -5.94 23.42
C ARG A 102 -15.51 -6.70 22.44
N THR A 103 -15.01 -6.86 21.57
CA THR A 103 -15.64 -7.47 20.67
C THR A 103 -15.93 -8.68 20.72
N THR A 104 -15.64 -9.00 21.30
CA THR A 104 -15.85 -10.09 21.37
C THR A 104 -17.02 -10.33 21.30
N ALA A 105 -17.44 -10.03 21.43
CA ALA A 105 -18.49 -10.27 21.52
C ALA A 105 -19.18 -10.40 20.42
N ARG A 106 -19.15 -10.54 20.18
CA ARG A 106 -19.69 -10.64 19.55
C ARG A 106 -19.90 -11.16 19.23
N SER A 107 -19.96 -11.35 19.39
CA SER A 107 -19.97 -11.61 19.18
C SER A 107 -20.03 -11.89 18.80
#